data_44a5639bd28d71c0ca8fc9f98d132b14
#
_entry.id   44a5639bd28d71c0ca8fc9f98d132b14
#
_cell.length_a   1.000
_cell.length_b   1.000
_cell.length_c   1.000
_cell.angle_alpha   90.00
_cell.angle_beta   90.00
_cell.angle_gamma   90.00
#
_symmetry.space_group_name_H-M   'P 1'
#
loop_
_entity.id
_entity.type
_entity.pdbx_description
1 polymer ?
#
loop_
_entity_poly.entity_id
_entity_poly.type
_entity_poly.pdbx_seq_one_letter_code
_entity_poly.pdbx_strand_id
1 'polypeptide(L)'
;FLKKKIPTNLIQYNKKIKKVDNKNETVMLTFEDNSYAEYDCLVISDGIFSPTKSLVANKQIKPKYFTSIAIRGTIDRKNFENISYNNISLFLGSNFHSVVYPVDQNSEFNFIGILRKNLAINQLQNYSLFSNNSFISSILNELSDQIDQNILKNINNVKCFPIFISNEIYDQQHKNIFLIGDAFFAFPPSFAQGASQSIESAFELYESLKKGRKE
;
A
#
# COMPACT_ATOMS: atom_id res chain seq x y z
N PHE A 1 0.08 -16.61 -6.65
CA PHE A 1 0.15 -16.94 -8.08
C PHE A 1 1.45 -16.43 -8.72
N LEU A 2 1.78 -15.15 -8.64
CA LEU A 2 2.98 -14.56 -9.26
C LEU A 2 4.29 -15.22 -8.80
N LYS A 3 4.45 -15.45 -7.50
CA LYS A 3 5.65 -16.11 -6.96
C LYS A 3 5.93 -17.48 -7.61
N LYS A 4 4.89 -18.24 -7.96
CA LYS A 4 5.04 -19.54 -8.63
C LYS A 4 5.56 -19.45 -10.08
N LYS A 5 5.57 -18.24 -10.67
CA LYS A 5 6.06 -17.97 -12.02
C LYS A 5 7.52 -17.54 -12.05
N ILE A 6 8.11 -17.26 -10.90
CA ILE A 6 9.51 -16.83 -10.79
C ILE A 6 10.34 -18.02 -10.35
N PRO A 7 11.42 -18.36 -11.05
CA PRO A 7 12.37 -19.39 -10.61
C PRO A 7 12.87 -19.10 -9.20
N THR A 8 12.86 -20.10 -8.33
CA THR A 8 13.18 -19.92 -6.89
C THR A 8 14.61 -19.45 -6.64
N ASN A 9 15.54 -19.79 -7.51
CA ASN A 9 16.94 -19.35 -7.45
C ASN A 9 17.13 -17.84 -7.74
N LEU A 10 16.12 -17.18 -8.31
CA LEU A 10 16.14 -15.74 -8.54
C LEU A 10 15.59 -14.95 -7.34
N ILE A 11 15.03 -15.61 -6.34
CA ILE A 11 14.46 -14.96 -5.16
C ILE A 11 15.43 -15.13 -3.99
N GLN A 12 15.95 -14.01 -3.49
CA GLN A 12 16.79 -13.99 -2.30
C GLN A 12 16.00 -13.33 -1.16
N TYR A 13 15.88 -14.08 -0.05
CA TYR A 13 15.26 -13.58 1.17
C TYR A 13 16.32 -13.06 2.14
N ASN A 14 15.89 -12.26 3.12
CA ASN A 14 16.74 -11.68 4.16
C ASN A 14 17.89 -10.81 3.61
N LYS A 15 17.67 -10.20 2.44
CA LYS A 15 18.62 -9.32 1.78
C LYS A 15 18.13 -7.86 1.88
N LYS A 16 18.21 -7.29 3.08
CA LYS A 16 17.89 -5.89 3.29
C LYS A 16 19.05 -5.02 2.85
N ILE A 17 18.76 -4.03 2.00
CA ILE A 17 19.76 -3.11 1.45
C ILE A 17 20.19 -2.11 2.54
N LYS A 18 21.50 -2.01 2.75
CA LYS A 18 22.16 -1.07 3.66
C LYS A 18 22.73 0.13 2.93
N LYS A 19 23.23 -0.08 1.69
CA LYS A 19 23.85 0.97 0.88
C LYS A 19 23.63 0.71 -0.59
N VAL A 20 23.46 1.79 -1.35
CA VAL A 20 23.37 1.78 -2.82
C VAL A 20 24.47 2.68 -3.34
N ASP A 21 25.41 2.13 -4.10
CA ASP A 21 26.45 2.89 -4.80
C ASP A 21 26.22 2.79 -6.30
N ASN A 22 25.90 3.91 -6.94
CA ASN A 22 25.77 3.98 -8.39
C ASN A 22 27.14 4.30 -9.01
N LYS A 23 27.58 3.42 -9.91
CA LYS A 23 28.87 3.52 -10.61
C LYS A 23 28.70 3.86 -12.12
N ASN A 24 27.69 4.65 -12.48
CA ASN A 24 27.29 5.05 -13.82
C ASN A 24 26.71 3.94 -14.70
N GLU A 25 27.39 2.81 -14.85
CA GLU A 25 26.94 1.67 -15.68
C GLU A 25 26.34 0.55 -14.84
N THR A 26 26.75 0.43 -13.59
CA THR A 26 26.30 -0.62 -12.66
C THR A 26 25.87 -0.03 -11.32
N VAL A 27 25.06 -0.79 -10.61
CA VAL A 27 24.62 -0.46 -9.24
C VAL A 27 25.16 -1.50 -8.29
N MET A 28 26.00 -1.09 -7.35
CA MET A 28 26.46 -1.96 -6.28
C MET A 28 25.53 -1.84 -5.07
N LEU A 29 25.02 -2.94 -4.60
CA LEU A 29 24.23 -3.06 -3.39
C LEU A 29 25.05 -3.68 -2.28
N THR A 30 25.06 -3.06 -1.09
CA THR A 30 25.57 -3.68 0.13
C THR A 30 24.38 -4.00 1.02
N PHE A 31 24.32 -5.22 1.53
CA PHE A 31 23.23 -5.70 2.40
C PHE A 31 23.60 -5.60 3.89
N GLU A 32 22.60 -5.70 4.77
CA GLU A 32 22.82 -5.65 6.23
C GLU A 32 23.70 -6.79 6.75
N ASP A 33 23.72 -7.94 6.06
CA ASP A 33 24.62 -9.07 6.35
C ASP A 33 26.06 -8.85 5.87
N ASN A 34 26.39 -7.62 5.40
CA ASN A 34 27.65 -7.21 4.82
C ASN A 34 28.05 -7.91 3.51
N SER A 35 27.17 -8.75 2.94
CA SER A 35 27.35 -9.22 1.57
C SER A 35 27.10 -8.07 0.59
N TYR A 36 27.63 -8.21 -0.63
CA TYR A 36 27.40 -7.24 -1.71
C TYR A 36 27.11 -7.95 -3.03
N ALA A 37 26.45 -7.23 -3.92
CA ALA A 37 26.20 -7.68 -5.29
C ALA A 37 26.16 -6.49 -6.24
N GLU A 38 26.58 -6.71 -7.49
CA GLU A 38 26.59 -5.70 -8.54
C GLU A 38 25.59 -6.08 -9.63
N TYR A 39 24.85 -5.10 -10.13
CA TYR A 39 23.78 -5.28 -11.11
C TYR A 39 23.85 -4.17 -12.17
N ASP A 40 23.38 -4.47 -13.39
CA ASP A 40 23.24 -3.48 -14.47
C ASP A 40 22.20 -2.41 -14.13
N CYS A 41 21.14 -2.79 -13.43
CA CYS A 41 20.11 -1.85 -12.99
C CYS A 41 19.46 -2.27 -11.66
N LEU A 42 18.88 -1.28 -10.97
CA LEU A 42 18.10 -1.47 -9.75
C LEU A 42 16.67 -1.01 -9.99
N VAL A 43 15.70 -1.91 -9.76
CA VAL A 43 14.28 -1.56 -9.73
C VAL A 43 13.78 -1.57 -8.29
N ILE A 44 13.37 -0.40 -7.80
CA ILE A 44 12.89 -0.20 -6.43
C ILE A 44 11.38 -0.36 -6.41
N SER A 45 10.88 -1.35 -5.68
CA SER A 45 9.45 -1.67 -5.52
C SER A 45 9.07 -1.98 -4.07
N ASP A 46 9.80 -1.41 -3.11
CA ASP A 46 9.68 -1.68 -1.67
C ASP A 46 8.62 -0.81 -0.97
N GLY A 47 7.71 -0.21 -1.76
CA GLY A 47 6.49 0.42 -1.28
C GLY A 47 6.68 1.89 -0.85
N ILE A 48 5.59 2.46 -0.29
CA ILE A 48 5.51 3.89 0.04
C ILE A 48 6.56 4.34 1.07
N PHE A 49 6.94 3.49 2.01
CA PHE A 49 7.96 3.75 3.03
C PHE A 49 9.37 3.36 2.58
N SER A 50 9.59 3.20 1.30
CA SER A 50 10.85 2.75 0.69
C SER A 50 12.12 3.27 1.39
N PRO A 51 12.85 2.43 2.11
CA PRO A 51 14.15 2.79 2.63
C PRO A 51 15.17 2.91 1.50
N THR A 52 15.04 2.08 0.46
CA THR A 52 15.95 2.08 -0.69
C THR A 52 15.88 3.39 -1.46
N LYS A 53 14.67 3.96 -1.66
CA LYS A 53 14.51 5.28 -2.26
C LYS A 53 15.25 6.36 -1.47
N SER A 54 15.19 6.32 -0.13
CA SER A 54 15.89 7.26 0.74
C SER A 54 17.42 7.11 0.67
N LEU A 55 17.93 5.87 0.52
CA LEU A 55 19.36 5.60 0.32
C LEU A 55 19.84 6.17 -1.02
N VAL A 56 19.10 5.95 -2.11
CA VAL A 56 19.44 6.49 -3.43
C VAL A 56 19.39 8.01 -3.46
N ALA A 57 18.38 8.60 -2.79
CA ALA A 57 18.23 10.04 -2.70
C ALA A 57 19.25 10.73 -1.79
N ASN A 58 19.99 9.97 -1.00
CA ASN A 58 20.85 10.47 0.07
C ASN A 58 20.16 11.48 1.01
N LYS A 59 18.84 11.32 1.17
CA LYS A 59 17.99 12.09 2.07
C LYS A 59 16.81 11.25 2.51
N GLN A 60 16.28 11.54 3.69
CA GLN A 60 15.08 10.86 4.17
C GLN A 60 13.84 11.33 3.38
N ILE A 61 13.20 10.42 2.63
CA ILE A 61 11.95 10.66 1.93
C ILE A 61 10.84 10.06 2.78
N LYS A 62 9.94 10.92 3.29
CA LYS A 62 8.81 10.50 4.11
C LYS A 62 7.50 10.70 3.37
N PRO A 63 6.60 9.72 3.41
CA PRO A 63 5.24 9.92 2.91
C PRO A 63 4.47 10.91 3.80
N LYS A 64 3.45 11.52 3.22
CA LYS A 64 2.55 12.47 3.88
C LYS A 64 1.30 11.72 4.37
N TYR A 65 0.87 12.00 5.59
CA TYR A 65 -0.44 11.56 6.08
C TYR A 65 -1.56 12.26 5.29
N PHE A 66 -2.49 11.47 4.77
CA PHE A 66 -3.60 11.96 3.91
C PHE A 66 -4.81 12.46 4.72
N THR A 67 -4.66 12.71 5.99
CA THR A 67 -5.75 13.11 6.90
C THR A 67 -6.95 12.16 6.87
N SER A 68 -6.70 10.88 6.68
CA SER A 68 -7.73 9.86 6.62
C SER A 68 -7.24 8.54 7.18
N ILE A 69 -8.13 7.78 7.76
CA ILE A 69 -7.90 6.40 8.19
C ILE A 69 -8.75 5.44 7.36
N ALA A 70 -8.15 4.31 7.01
CA ALA A 70 -8.87 3.16 6.46
C ALA A 70 -9.31 2.26 7.61
N ILE A 71 -10.55 1.83 7.57
CA ILE A 71 -11.17 0.88 8.48
C ILE A 71 -11.47 -0.36 7.66
N ARG A 72 -10.97 -1.52 8.08
CA ARG A 72 -11.22 -2.79 7.40
C ARG A 72 -11.85 -3.78 8.36
N GLY A 73 -12.76 -4.58 7.85
CA GLY A 73 -13.39 -5.66 8.59
C GLY A 73 -14.08 -6.64 7.66
N THR A 74 -14.62 -7.69 8.22
CA THR A 74 -15.44 -8.67 7.51
C THR A 74 -16.83 -8.76 8.15
N ILE A 75 -17.83 -9.14 7.36
CA ILE A 75 -19.20 -9.33 7.82
C ILE A 75 -19.67 -10.69 7.30
N ASP A 76 -20.11 -11.57 8.21
CA ASP A 76 -20.69 -12.84 7.83
C ASP A 76 -21.94 -12.64 6.97
N ARG A 77 -22.04 -13.37 5.87
CA ARG A 77 -23.17 -13.32 4.94
C ARG A 77 -24.53 -13.45 5.64
N LYS A 78 -24.65 -14.39 6.58
CA LYS A 78 -25.89 -14.65 7.33
C LYS A 78 -26.43 -13.44 8.11
N ASN A 79 -25.59 -12.45 8.38
CA ASN A 79 -25.94 -11.26 9.15
C ASN A 79 -26.32 -10.07 8.25
N PHE A 80 -26.38 -10.27 6.93
CA PHE A 80 -26.55 -9.18 5.99
C PHE A 80 -27.42 -9.56 4.78
N GLU A 81 -28.72 -9.54 4.94
CA GLU A 81 -29.70 -9.97 3.92
C GLU A 81 -29.96 -8.92 2.82
N ASN A 82 -29.62 -7.65 3.07
CA ASN A 82 -30.00 -6.53 2.20
C ASN A 82 -28.93 -6.09 1.19
N ILE A 83 -27.74 -6.71 1.17
CA ILE A 83 -26.71 -6.41 0.17
C ILE A 83 -26.69 -7.50 -0.90
N SER A 84 -26.68 -7.06 -2.16
CA SER A 84 -26.54 -7.97 -3.29
C SER A 84 -25.18 -8.67 -3.28
N TYR A 85 -25.19 -10.00 -3.33
CA TYR A 85 -24.02 -10.85 -3.35
C TYR A 85 -23.22 -10.82 -4.66
N ASN A 86 -23.76 -10.16 -5.67
CA ASN A 86 -23.14 -10.08 -6.98
C ASN A 86 -22.58 -8.68 -7.28
N ASN A 87 -22.72 -7.74 -6.34
CA ASN A 87 -22.39 -6.34 -6.56
C ASN A 87 -21.39 -5.83 -5.55
N ILE A 88 -20.65 -4.79 -5.95
CA ILE A 88 -19.92 -3.93 -5.04
C ILE A 88 -20.88 -2.82 -4.62
N SER A 89 -21.10 -2.68 -3.31
CA SER A 89 -21.91 -1.61 -2.75
C SER A 89 -21.03 -0.47 -2.26
N LEU A 90 -21.33 0.75 -2.70
CA LEU A 90 -20.62 1.96 -2.32
C LEU A 90 -21.57 2.87 -1.51
N PHE A 91 -21.15 3.26 -0.31
CA PHE A 91 -21.86 4.18 0.56
C PHE A 91 -21.06 5.47 0.66
N LEU A 92 -21.68 6.60 0.34
CA LEU A 92 -21.04 7.90 0.29
C LEU A 92 -21.62 8.83 1.36
N GLY A 93 -20.74 9.42 2.16
CA GLY A 93 -21.04 10.46 3.13
C GLY A 93 -20.09 11.65 2.98
N SER A 94 -20.31 12.70 3.75
CA SER A 94 -19.52 13.94 3.65
C SER A 94 -18.06 13.79 4.08
N ASN A 95 -17.80 13.02 5.13
CA ASN A 95 -16.48 12.80 5.71
C ASN A 95 -16.05 11.33 5.68
N PHE A 96 -16.90 10.49 5.09
CA PHE A 96 -16.74 9.06 5.09
C PHE A 96 -17.29 8.46 3.81
N HIS A 97 -16.62 7.44 3.30
CA HIS A 97 -17.20 6.53 2.33
C HIS A 97 -16.80 5.09 2.66
N SER A 98 -17.65 4.17 2.28
CA SER A 98 -17.33 2.74 2.43
C SER A 98 -17.70 1.92 1.22
N VAL A 99 -16.96 0.83 1.06
CA VAL A 99 -17.16 -0.17 0.02
C VAL A 99 -17.36 -1.52 0.68
N VAL A 100 -18.42 -2.20 0.28
CA VAL A 100 -18.73 -3.56 0.74
C VAL A 100 -18.86 -4.46 -0.48
N TYR A 101 -18.16 -5.57 -0.48
CA TYR A 101 -18.19 -6.54 -1.58
C TYR A 101 -17.96 -7.96 -1.08
N PRO A 102 -18.54 -8.98 -1.78
CA PRO A 102 -18.40 -10.37 -1.38
C PRO A 102 -16.97 -10.88 -1.59
N VAL A 103 -16.53 -11.71 -0.67
CA VAL A 103 -15.25 -12.43 -0.71
C VAL A 103 -15.46 -13.89 -0.30
N ASP A 104 -14.43 -14.69 -0.37
CA ASP A 104 -14.42 -16.09 0.05
C ASP A 104 -15.64 -16.90 -0.47
N GLN A 105 -15.77 -16.95 -1.80
CA GLN A 105 -16.87 -17.64 -2.47
C GLN A 105 -18.29 -17.21 -2.00
N ASN A 106 -18.41 -15.93 -1.64
CA ASN A 106 -19.63 -15.31 -1.12
C ASN A 106 -20.05 -15.77 0.30
N SER A 107 -19.13 -16.29 1.11
CA SER A 107 -19.42 -16.62 2.52
C SER A 107 -19.34 -15.41 3.43
N GLU A 108 -18.52 -14.41 3.05
CA GLU A 108 -18.30 -13.17 3.77
C GLU A 108 -18.38 -11.96 2.85
N PHE A 109 -18.62 -10.80 3.44
CA PHE A 109 -18.39 -9.50 2.82
C PHE A 109 -17.12 -8.86 3.40
N ASN A 110 -16.31 -8.28 2.54
CA ASN A 110 -15.24 -7.39 2.96
C ASN A 110 -15.80 -5.97 3.08
N PHE A 111 -15.52 -5.33 4.20
CA PHE A 111 -15.85 -3.93 4.46
C PHE A 111 -14.57 -3.10 4.46
N ILE A 112 -14.58 -2.02 3.70
CA ILE A 112 -13.53 -0.99 3.71
C ILE A 112 -14.20 0.36 3.87
N GLY A 113 -13.92 1.06 4.96
CA GLY A 113 -14.32 2.43 5.20
C GLY A 113 -13.13 3.37 5.17
N ILE A 114 -13.30 4.55 4.58
CA ILE A 114 -12.33 5.63 4.60
C ILE A 114 -12.96 6.81 5.33
N LEU A 115 -12.43 7.13 6.50
CA LEU A 115 -12.88 8.25 7.33
C LEU A 115 -11.84 9.37 7.29
N ARG A 116 -12.28 10.59 7.01
CA ARG A 116 -11.46 11.78 7.18
C ARG A 116 -11.23 12.02 8.67
N LYS A 117 -9.98 11.97 9.10
CA LYS A 117 -9.57 12.07 10.50
C LYS A 117 -8.23 12.77 10.62
N ASN A 118 -8.20 13.86 11.38
CA ASN A 118 -6.94 14.48 11.75
C ASN A 118 -6.33 13.70 12.93
N LEU A 119 -5.07 13.31 12.77
CA LEU A 119 -4.29 12.66 13.80
C LEU A 119 -3.05 13.49 14.12
N ALA A 120 -2.71 13.59 15.38
CA ALA A 120 -1.49 14.23 15.81
C ALA A 120 -0.27 13.36 15.47
N ILE A 121 0.91 13.97 15.36
CA ILE A 121 2.16 13.26 14.98
C ILE A 121 2.48 12.11 15.95
N ASN A 122 2.28 12.30 17.24
CA ASN A 122 2.48 11.26 18.26
C ASN A 122 1.52 10.06 18.06
N GLN A 123 0.29 10.30 17.59
CA GLN A 123 -0.66 9.24 17.27
C GLN A 123 -0.21 8.47 16.00
N LEU A 124 0.26 9.17 14.97
CA LEU A 124 0.77 8.55 13.74
C LEU A 124 2.03 7.70 13.97
N GLN A 125 2.84 8.05 14.96
CA GLN A 125 4.03 7.30 15.35
C GLN A 125 3.73 6.10 16.24
N ASN A 126 2.54 6.05 16.86
CA ASN A 126 2.10 4.96 17.71
C ASN A 126 1.32 3.91 16.91
N TYR A 127 2.00 3.00 16.25
CA TYR A 127 1.38 1.95 15.43
C TYR A 127 0.43 1.05 16.23
N SER A 128 0.68 0.84 17.54
CA SER A 128 -0.20 0.02 18.40
C SER A 128 -1.57 0.65 18.63
N LEU A 129 -1.69 1.96 18.46
CA LEU A 129 -2.96 2.68 18.57
C LEU A 129 -4.00 2.14 17.59
N PHE A 130 -3.58 1.84 16.36
CA PHE A 130 -4.47 1.41 15.27
C PHE A 130 -4.98 -0.04 15.42
N SER A 131 -4.43 -0.79 16.37
CA SER A 131 -4.89 -2.12 16.78
C SER A 131 -5.55 -2.10 18.17
N ASN A 132 -5.65 -0.94 18.81
CA ASN A 132 -6.23 -0.80 20.13
C ASN A 132 -7.76 -0.80 20.05
N ASN A 133 -8.40 -1.68 20.83
CA ASN A 133 -9.86 -1.82 20.81
C ASN A 133 -10.60 -0.54 21.20
N SER A 134 -10.09 0.23 22.16
CA SER A 134 -10.72 1.50 22.56
C SER A 134 -10.68 2.53 21.44
N PHE A 135 -9.56 2.62 20.72
CA PHE A 135 -9.44 3.49 19.56
C PHE A 135 -10.38 3.05 18.44
N ILE A 136 -10.39 1.75 18.08
CA ILE A 136 -11.28 1.19 17.07
C ILE A 136 -12.75 1.47 17.44
N SER A 137 -13.15 1.22 18.68
CA SER A 137 -14.50 1.51 19.15
C SER A 137 -14.86 2.99 19.04
N SER A 138 -13.92 3.89 19.35
CA SER A 138 -14.16 5.34 19.21
C SER A 138 -14.40 5.73 17.75
N ILE A 139 -13.66 5.11 16.81
CA ILE A 139 -13.85 5.32 15.37
C ILE A 139 -15.20 4.78 14.88
N LEU A 140 -15.59 3.57 15.30
CA LEU A 140 -16.88 2.98 14.95
C LEU A 140 -18.05 3.80 15.52
N ASN A 141 -17.94 4.32 16.73
CA ASN A 141 -18.93 5.21 17.31
C ASN A 141 -19.07 6.53 16.53
N GLU A 142 -17.97 7.11 16.05
CA GLU A 142 -17.98 8.32 15.20
C GLU A 142 -18.71 8.08 13.86
N LEU A 143 -18.77 6.82 13.44
CA LEU A 143 -19.46 6.43 12.20
C LEU A 143 -20.93 6.02 12.41
N SER A 144 -21.41 6.00 13.64
CA SER A 144 -22.73 5.47 14.00
C SER A 144 -23.89 6.12 13.26
N ASP A 145 -23.76 7.42 12.93
CA ASP A 145 -24.78 8.19 12.21
C ASP A 145 -24.59 8.18 10.69
N GLN A 146 -23.48 7.58 10.20
CA GLN A 146 -23.11 7.61 8.78
C GLN A 146 -23.18 6.24 8.10
N ILE A 147 -23.27 5.17 8.87
CA ILE A 147 -23.30 3.78 8.40
C ILE A 147 -24.53 3.08 8.98
N ASP A 148 -25.08 2.15 8.20
CA ASP A 148 -26.12 1.24 8.68
C ASP A 148 -25.66 0.55 9.98
N GLN A 149 -26.49 0.66 11.00
CA GLN A 149 -26.26 0.07 12.33
C GLN A 149 -26.07 -1.45 12.28
N ASN A 150 -26.68 -2.13 11.27
CA ASN A 150 -26.47 -3.56 11.07
C ASN A 150 -25.05 -3.88 10.62
N ILE A 151 -24.42 -3.01 9.81
CA ILE A 151 -23.01 -3.15 9.45
C ILE A 151 -22.15 -3.05 10.71
N LEU A 152 -22.34 -1.97 11.49
CA LEU A 152 -21.53 -1.72 12.69
C LEU A 152 -21.64 -2.81 13.75
N LYS A 153 -22.84 -3.40 13.91
CA LYS A 153 -23.07 -4.47 14.89
C LYS A 153 -22.48 -5.83 14.46
N ASN A 154 -22.32 -6.06 13.17
CA ASN A 154 -21.93 -7.36 12.61
C ASN A 154 -20.53 -7.37 11.99
N ILE A 155 -19.82 -6.23 12.03
CA ILE A 155 -18.46 -6.14 11.52
C ILE A 155 -17.50 -6.84 12.46
N ASN A 156 -16.72 -7.77 11.91
CA ASN A 156 -15.72 -8.57 12.63
C ASN A 156 -14.30 -8.21 12.18
N ASN A 157 -13.31 -8.59 12.98
CA ASN A 157 -11.89 -8.45 12.67
C ASN A 157 -11.48 -7.02 12.28
N VAL A 158 -12.07 -6.02 12.93
CA VAL A 158 -11.85 -4.62 12.58
C VAL A 158 -10.41 -4.21 12.84
N LYS A 159 -9.81 -3.57 11.84
CA LYS A 159 -8.48 -2.96 11.91
C LYS A 159 -8.53 -1.56 11.32
N CYS A 160 -7.78 -0.66 11.91
CA CYS A 160 -7.60 0.70 11.40
C CYS A 160 -6.19 0.89 10.85
N PHE A 161 -6.05 1.73 9.82
CA PHE A 161 -4.76 2.06 9.21
C PHE A 161 -4.74 3.54 8.83
N PRO A 162 -3.73 4.31 9.25
CA PRO A 162 -3.56 5.66 8.73
C PRO A 162 -3.18 5.59 7.25
N ILE A 163 -3.80 6.43 6.43
CA ILE A 163 -3.51 6.48 5.00
C ILE A 163 -2.37 7.46 4.76
N PHE A 164 -1.33 6.97 4.10
CA PHE A 164 -0.22 7.77 3.64
C PHE A 164 -0.22 7.85 2.11
N ILE A 165 0.28 8.95 1.59
CA ILE A 165 0.48 9.19 0.16
C ILE A 165 1.88 9.73 -0.08
N SER A 166 2.36 9.67 -1.31
CA SER A 166 3.59 10.34 -1.69
C SER A 166 3.44 11.84 -1.55
N ASN A 167 4.46 12.50 -0.99
CA ASN A 167 4.46 13.94 -0.81
C ASN A 167 4.86 14.66 -2.10
N GLU A 168 5.80 14.07 -2.82
CA GLU A 168 6.40 14.60 -4.04
C GLU A 168 6.82 13.44 -4.96
N ILE A 169 6.89 13.70 -6.24
CA ILE A 169 7.57 12.82 -7.19
C ILE A 169 9.06 12.98 -6.94
N TYR A 170 9.73 11.87 -6.64
CA TYR A 170 11.18 11.86 -6.54
C TYR A 170 11.77 11.82 -7.95
N ASP A 171 12.32 12.95 -8.37
CA ASP A 171 13.10 13.04 -9.60
C ASP A 171 14.49 12.46 -9.34
N GLN A 172 14.71 11.26 -9.86
CA GLN A 172 15.99 10.59 -9.79
C GLN A 172 16.80 10.85 -11.06
N GLN A 173 18.07 11.15 -10.90
CA GLN A 173 18.97 11.48 -12.01
C GLN A 173 19.79 10.28 -12.52
N HIS A 174 19.58 9.09 -11.95
CA HIS A 174 20.36 7.90 -12.30
C HIS A 174 19.72 7.13 -13.46
N LYS A 175 20.48 6.86 -14.51
CA LYS A 175 19.99 6.19 -15.73
C LYS A 175 19.65 4.71 -15.52
N ASN A 176 20.19 4.09 -14.48
CA ASN A 176 20.08 2.65 -14.20
C ASN A 176 19.38 2.32 -12.88
N ILE A 177 18.69 3.31 -12.25
CA ILE A 177 17.86 3.09 -11.07
C ILE A 177 16.43 3.51 -11.40
N PHE A 178 15.47 2.66 -11.15
CA PHE A 178 14.05 2.88 -11.48
C PHE A 178 13.19 2.66 -10.24
N LEU A 179 12.10 3.42 -10.14
CA LEU A 179 11.08 3.21 -9.11
C LEU A 179 9.77 2.83 -9.77
N ILE A 180 9.05 1.87 -9.18
CA ILE A 180 7.74 1.42 -9.67
C ILE A 180 6.73 1.31 -8.51
N GLY A 181 5.44 1.34 -8.85
CA GLY A 181 4.35 1.22 -7.88
C GLY A 181 4.41 2.28 -6.78
N ASP A 182 4.05 1.92 -5.57
CA ASP A 182 4.02 2.84 -4.41
C ASP A 182 5.40 3.39 -4.02
N ALA A 183 6.49 2.72 -4.41
CA ALA A 183 7.83 3.27 -4.23
C ALA A 183 8.07 4.48 -5.14
N PHE A 184 7.49 4.49 -6.33
CA PHE A 184 7.48 5.64 -7.22
C PHE A 184 6.51 6.70 -6.73
N PHE A 185 5.20 6.40 -6.72
CA PHE A 185 4.18 7.33 -6.29
C PHE A 185 2.94 6.59 -5.73
N ALA A 186 2.68 6.76 -4.45
CA ALA A 186 1.50 6.21 -3.79
C ALA A 186 0.35 7.21 -3.79
N PHE A 187 -0.80 6.77 -4.29
CA PHE A 187 -2.05 7.54 -4.40
C PHE A 187 -2.98 7.29 -3.21
N PRO A 188 -3.95 8.18 -2.95
CA PRO A 188 -5.06 7.87 -2.07
C PRO A 188 -5.84 6.65 -2.59
N PRO A 189 -6.35 5.76 -1.72
CA PRO A 189 -7.02 4.52 -2.15
C PRO A 189 -8.44 4.73 -2.70
N SER A 190 -8.84 5.97 -2.98
CA SER A 190 -10.22 6.37 -3.31
C SER A 190 -10.79 5.67 -4.56
N PHE A 191 -9.94 5.28 -5.50
CA PHE A 191 -10.34 4.62 -6.75
C PHE A 191 -9.89 3.15 -6.85
N ALA A 192 -9.37 2.58 -5.76
CA ALA A 192 -8.86 1.20 -5.72
C ALA A 192 -7.81 0.87 -6.80
N GLN A 193 -7.05 1.86 -7.29
CA GLN A 193 -6.12 1.72 -8.43
C GLN A 193 -4.68 1.37 -8.04
N GLY A 194 -4.34 1.28 -6.75
CA GLY A 194 -2.95 1.07 -6.33
C GLY A 194 -2.28 -0.16 -6.95
N ALA A 195 -2.99 -1.29 -6.98
CA ALA A 195 -2.45 -2.52 -7.57
C ALA A 195 -2.32 -2.43 -9.10
N SER A 196 -3.33 -1.90 -9.81
CA SER A 196 -3.28 -1.75 -11.27
C SER A 196 -2.17 -0.80 -11.71
N GLN A 197 -2.04 0.36 -11.05
CA GLN A 197 -0.96 1.31 -11.31
C GLN A 197 0.44 0.70 -11.07
N SER A 198 0.58 -0.15 -10.05
CA SER A 198 1.83 -0.86 -9.80
C SER A 198 2.16 -1.87 -10.91
N ILE A 199 1.16 -2.57 -11.44
CA ILE A 199 1.32 -3.50 -12.57
C ILE A 199 1.65 -2.73 -13.86
N GLU A 200 0.93 -1.65 -14.13
CA GLU A 200 1.17 -0.79 -15.31
C GLU A 200 2.57 -0.19 -15.28
N SER A 201 3.01 0.38 -14.15
CA SER A 201 4.36 0.94 -14.04
C SER A 201 5.46 -0.10 -14.26
N ALA A 202 5.26 -1.34 -13.81
CA ALA A 202 6.19 -2.43 -14.07
C ALA A 202 6.22 -2.83 -15.54
N PHE A 203 5.05 -2.85 -16.20
CA PHE A 203 4.94 -3.16 -17.63
C PHE A 203 5.57 -2.07 -18.50
N GLU A 204 5.30 -0.80 -18.22
CA GLU A 204 5.89 0.33 -18.95
C GLU A 204 7.42 0.37 -18.82
N LEU A 205 7.95 0.10 -17.62
CA LEU A 205 9.38 -0.04 -17.44
C LEU A 205 9.96 -1.18 -18.25
N TYR A 206 9.31 -2.36 -18.25
CA TYR A 206 9.74 -3.50 -19.05
C TYR A 206 9.79 -3.18 -20.55
N GLU A 207 8.73 -2.56 -21.11
CA GLU A 207 8.69 -2.18 -22.53
C GLU A 207 9.75 -1.14 -22.88
N SER A 208 10.02 -0.19 -21.99
CA SER A 208 11.07 0.82 -22.16
C SER A 208 12.47 0.20 -22.20
N LEU A 209 12.77 -0.68 -21.24
CA LEU A 209 14.05 -1.39 -21.20
C LEU A 209 14.26 -2.32 -22.41
N LYS A 210 13.19 -2.91 -22.91
CA LYS A 210 13.24 -3.77 -24.10
C LYS A 210 13.54 -2.97 -25.38
N LYS A 211 13.01 -1.75 -25.49
CA LYS A 211 13.29 -0.86 -26.63
C LYS A 211 14.74 -0.35 -26.60
N GLY A 212 15.22 0.12 -25.46
CA GLY A 212 16.59 0.61 -25.30
C GLY A 212 17.69 -0.44 -25.47
N ARG A 213 17.36 -1.74 -25.46
CA ARG A 213 18.32 -2.82 -25.81
C ARG A 213 18.41 -3.10 -27.33
N LYS A 214 17.57 -2.45 -28.14
CA LYS A 214 17.56 -2.65 -29.61
C LYS A 214 18.26 -1.52 -30.37
N GLU A 215 18.64 -0.46 -29.67
CA GLU A 215 19.48 0.64 -30.15
C GLU A 215 20.95 0.45 -29.67
#